data_989184d726fc37206c7c1b77cbde8565
#
_entry.id   989184d726fc37206c7c1b77cbde8565
#
_cell.length_a   1.000
_cell.length_b   1.000
_cell.length_c   1.000
_cell.angle_alpha   90.00
_cell.angle_beta   90.00
_cell.angle_gamma   90.00
#
_symmetry.space_group_name_H-M   'P 1'
#
loop_
_entity.id
_entity.type
_entity.pdbx_description
1 polymer ?
#
loop_
_entity_poly.entity_id
_entity_poly.type
_entity_poly.pdbx_seq_one_letter_code
_entity_poly.pdbx_strand_id
1 'polypeptide(L)'
;MAIDLDAIRNRLNSLQTKVTKTDNLWKPQPGKQQVRILPYVHNPSNPFIELYFHFGFGGKNIISPSSHGEADPLLEFAEKLRSTGNRDDYQLSRKLTPKMRTYVPVLVRGEESEGVKFWGFGKNVYQELLGFFADPDYGDLTDPVNGRDITVEFKTAAELGKTYPETYIRVKPNTTPISEDKNVLDTSKDQIELPSLFKKVSYEEMEGMLKEWLDTGEVTDKKQEPKKEVTEKTEATSPASNVKEAFDDLFND
;
A
#
# COMPACT_ATOMS: atom_id res chain seq x y z
N MET A 1 32.72 23.69 23.30
CA MET A 1 31.94 22.78 22.46
C MET A 1 31.79 23.43 21.08
N ALA A 2 32.33 22.82 20.05
CA ALA A 2 32.15 23.31 18.69
C ALA A 2 30.79 22.88 18.18
N ILE A 3 30.08 23.77 17.52
CA ILE A 3 28.80 23.46 16.86
C ILE A 3 29.12 22.59 15.63
N ASP A 4 28.45 21.44 15.49
CA ASP A 4 28.55 20.59 14.32
C ASP A 4 27.73 21.21 13.18
N LEU A 5 28.42 21.96 12.31
CA LEU A 5 27.80 22.64 11.17
C LEU A 5 27.30 21.67 10.11
N ASP A 6 27.88 20.47 10.02
CA ASP A 6 27.46 19.47 9.03
C ASP A 6 26.18 18.78 9.47
N ALA A 7 26.02 18.51 10.77
CA ALA A 7 24.74 18.05 11.31
C ALA A 7 23.62 19.08 11.10
N ILE A 8 23.93 20.39 11.27
CA ILE A 8 22.96 21.47 11.04
C ILE A 8 22.60 21.58 9.55
N ARG A 9 23.58 21.47 8.63
CA ARG A 9 23.35 21.49 7.18
C ARG A 9 22.51 20.30 6.75
N ASN A 10 22.81 19.11 7.24
CA ASN A 10 22.05 17.90 6.94
C ASN A 10 20.61 18.06 7.44
N ARG A 11 20.39 18.61 8.62
CA ARG A 11 19.05 18.90 9.13
C ARG A 11 18.33 19.96 8.32
N LEU A 12 19.03 21.03 7.91
CA LEU A 12 18.46 22.05 7.04
C LEU A 12 18.03 21.47 5.70
N ASN A 13 18.88 20.65 5.07
CA ASN A 13 18.57 19.98 3.81
C ASN A 13 17.36 19.04 3.96
N SER A 14 17.30 18.27 5.04
CA SER A 14 16.15 17.38 5.31
C SER A 14 14.83 18.14 5.52
N LEU A 15 14.89 19.35 6.06
CA LEU A 15 13.71 20.21 6.25
C LEU A 15 13.32 20.99 4.98
N GLN A 16 14.28 21.27 4.10
CA GLN A 16 14.04 21.97 2.83
C GLN A 16 13.59 21.05 1.70
N THR A 17 13.97 19.79 1.75
CA THR A 17 13.48 18.79 0.81
C THR A 17 12.00 18.58 1.11
N LYS A 18 11.12 19.05 0.22
CA LYS A 18 9.71 18.64 0.25
C LYS A 18 9.69 17.13 -0.01
N VAL A 19 9.59 16.38 1.07
CA VAL A 19 9.46 14.93 1.04
C VAL A 19 8.20 14.61 0.25
N THR A 20 8.38 14.25 -1.03
CA THR A 20 7.24 13.85 -1.84
C THR A 20 6.92 12.38 -1.52
N LYS A 21 5.64 12.02 -1.62
CA LYS A 21 5.19 10.62 -1.45
C LYS A 21 5.98 9.66 -2.35
N THR A 22 6.37 10.12 -3.53
CA THR A 22 7.09 9.33 -4.54
C THR A 22 8.50 8.98 -4.09
N ASP A 23 9.18 9.89 -3.37
CA ASP A 23 10.58 9.70 -2.99
C ASP A 23 10.74 8.68 -1.85
N ASN A 24 9.70 8.48 -1.03
CA ASN A 24 9.72 7.54 0.09
C ASN A 24 9.16 6.15 -0.25
N LEU A 25 8.48 6.00 -1.37
CA LEU A 25 7.92 4.71 -1.76
C LEU A 25 8.78 4.04 -2.83
N TRP A 26 9.32 2.88 -2.49
CA TRP A 26 10.01 2.05 -3.45
C TRP A 26 9.05 1.12 -4.20
N LYS A 27 9.23 1.06 -5.51
CA LYS A 27 8.54 0.13 -6.39
C LYS A 27 9.58 -0.69 -7.14
N PRO A 28 9.54 -2.04 -7.05
CA PRO A 28 10.47 -2.87 -7.79
C PRO A 28 10.34 -2.61 -9.30
N GLN A 29 11.49 -2.47 -9.95
CA GLN A 29 11.59 -2.40 -11.39
C GLN A 29 11.61 -3.82 -11.99
N PRO A 30 11.27 -4.00 -13.29
CA PRO A 30 11.40 -5.29 -13.95
C PRO A 30 12.79 -5.89 -13.76
N GLY A 31 12.85 -7.16 -13.39
CA GLY A 31 14.09 -7.88 -13.12
C GLY A 31 14.34 -8.12 -11.63
N LYS A 32 15.60 -8.26 -11.25
CA LYS A 32 16.05 -8.63 -9.90
C LYS A 32 16.70 -7.45 -9.21
N GLN A 33 16.22 -7.12 -8.03
CA GLN A 33 16.81 -6.14 -7.12
C GLN A 33 17.03 -6.78 -5.75
N GLN A 34 17.92 -6.18 -4.96
CA GLN A 34 18.16 -6.64 -3.60
C GLN A 34 17.77 -5.54 -2.62
N VAL A 35 17.10 -5.93 -1.56
CA VAL A 35 16.70 -5.03 -0.49
C VAL A 35 17.05 -5.63 0.86
N ARG A 36 17.34 -4.78 1.85
CA ARG A 36 17.40 -5.12 3.26
C ARG A 36 16.17 -4.55 3.95
N ILE A 37 15.35 -5.42 4.54
CA ILE A 37 14.28 -4.96 5.44
C ILE A 37 14.93 -4.45 6.72
N LEU A 38 14.47 -3.29 7.17
CA LEU A 38 14.92 -2.63 8.40
C LEU A 38 13.90 -2.83 9.53
N PRO A 39 14.35 -2.79 10.79
CA PRO A 39 13.43 -2.59 11.90
C PRO A 39 12.66 -1.28 11.70
N TYR A 40 11.36 -1.27 11.98
CA TYR A 40 10.56 -0.05 11.89
C TYR A 40 10.67 0.74 13.19
N VAL A 41 11.21 1.96 13.14
CA VAL A 41 11.50 2.75 14.34
C VAL A 41 10.25 3.13 15.14
N HIS A 42 9.09 3.27 14.48
CA HIS A 42 7.81 3.59 15.13
C HIS A 42 7.08 2.35 15.67
N ASN A 43 7.53 1.13 15.31
CA ASN A 43 7.06 -0.13 15.87
C ASN A 43 8.19 -1.17 15.84
N PRO A 44 9.11 -1.16 16.83
CA PRO A 44 10.27 -2.06 16.84
C PRO A 44 9.93 -3.54 16.92
N SER A 45 8.73 -3.90 17.36
CA SER A 45 8.29 -5.30 17.49
C SER A 45 7.76 -5.89 16.18
N ASN A 46 7.44 -5.06 15.18
CA ASN A 46 6.90 -5.51 13.91
C ASN A 46 7.28 -4.53 12.79
N PRO A 47 8.09 -4.97 11.79
CA PRO A 47 8.46 -4.10 10.67
C PRO A 47 7.34 -3.88 9.66
N PHE A 48 6.27 -4.66 9.73
CA PHE A 48 5.16 -4.59 8.78
C PHE A 48 4.13 -3.54 9.17
N ILE A 49 3.79 -2.69 8.22
CA ILE A 49 2.80 -1.62 8.38
C ILE A 49 1.63 -1.94 7.47
N GLU A 50 0.49 -2.29 8.04
CA GLU A 50 -0.72 -2.64 7.31
C GLU A 50 -1.60 -1.42 7.14
N LEU A 51 -1.88 -1.04 5.91
CA LEU A 51 -2.78 0.05 5.56
C LEU A 51 -3.85 -0.46 4.60
N TYR A 52 -5.05 0.07 4.75
CA TYR A 52 -6.21 -0.26 3.93
C TYR A 52 -6.51 0.87 2.96
N PHE A 53 -6.84 0.54 1.72
CA PHE A 53 -7.09 1.51 0.65
C PHE A 53 -8.33 1.15 -0.15
N HIS A 54 -9.12 2.16 -0.47
CA HIS A 54 -10.12 2.09 -1.53
C HIS A 54 -9.43 2.40 -2.86
N PHE A 55 -9.38 1.40 -3.75
CA PHE A 55 -8.73 1.53 -5.05
C PHE A 55 -9.72 1.89 -6.14
N GLY A 56 -9.40 2.93 -6.92
CA GLY A 56 -10.20 3.35 -8.06
C GLY A 56 -11.49 4.08 -7.70
N PHE A 57 -11.73 4.37 -6.43
CA PHE A 57 -12.90 5.12 -5.99
C PHE A 57 -12.74 6.60 -6.37
N GLY A 58 -13.67 7.14 -7.16
CA GLY A 58 -13.54 8.50 -7.70
C GLY A 58 -12.26 8.71 -8.53
N GLY A 59 -11.71 7.66 -9.17
CA GLY A 59 -10.48 7.73 -9.96
C GLY A 59 -9.19 7.84 -9.15
N LYS A 60 -9.24 7.73 -7.83
CA LYS A 60 -8.11 7.87 -6.91
C LYS A 60 -7.97 6.66 -6.00
N ASN A 61 -6.79 6.51 -5.42
CA ASN A 61 -6.54 5.57 -4.33
C ASN A 61 -6.57 6.35 -3.02
N ILE A 62 -7.54 6.05 -2.17
CA ILE A 62 -7.79 6.75 -0.92
C ILE A 62 -7.45 5.81 0.23
N ILE A 63 -6.70 6.32 1.23
CA ILE A 63 -6.49 5.56 2.46
C ILE A 63 -7.83 5.47 3.21
N SER A 64 -8.18 4.25 3.62
CA SER A 64 -9.38 4.01 4.42
C SER A 64 -9.15 4.54 5.84
N PRO A 65 -10.13 5.23 6.44
CA PRO A 65 -10.11 5.65 7.85
C PRO A 65 -9.86 4.47 8.80
N SER A 66 -10.27 3.26 8.44
CA SER A 66 -10.02 2.05 9.22
C SER A 66 -8.52 1.76 9.45
N SER A 67 -7.62 2.27 8.58
CA SER A 67 -6.17 2.21 8.79
C SER A 67 -5.70 3.01 10.03
N HIS A 68 -6.53 3.92 10.50
CA HIS A 68 -6.30 4.74 11.70
C HIS A 68 -7.21 4.35 12.87
N GLY A 69 -7.96 3.23 12.73
CA GLY A 69 -8.94 2.80 13.73
C GLY A 69 -10.21 3.67 13.77
N GLU A 70 -10.50 4.41 12.71
CA GLU A 70 -11.66 5.28 12.58
C GLU A 70 -12.74 4.61 11.73
N ALA A 71 -13.99 5.05 11.89
CA ALA A 71 -15.12 4.60 11.10
C ALA A 71 -14.94 4.94 9.61
N ASP A 72 -15.39 4.05 8.75
CA ASP A 72 -15.23 4.13 7.30
C ASP A 72 -16.60 3.97 6.62
N PRO A 73 -17.20 5.05 6.10
CA PRO A 73 -18.55 4.99 5.55
C PRO A 73 -18.66 4.10 4.31
N LEU A 74 -17.57 3.95 3.51
CA LEU A 74 -17.58 3.04 2.38
C LEU A 74 -17.61 1.57 2.82
N LEU A 75 -16.87 1.25 3.90
CA LEU A 75 -16.86 -0.09 4.46
C LEU A 75 -18.21 -0.43 5.09
N GLU A 76 -18.78 0.49 5.87
CA GLU A 76 -20.11 0.35 6.49
C GLU A 76 -21.18 0.09 5.42
N PHE A 77 -21.18 0.89 4.37
CA PHE A 77 -22.09 0.70 3.23
C PHE A 77 -21.85 -0.62 2.49
N ALA A 78 -20.58 -1.03 2.31
CA ALA A 78 -20.26 -2.32 1.72
C ALA A 78 -20.78 -3.50 2.56
N GLU A 79 -20.73 -3.39 3.88
CA GLU A 79 -21.26 -4.40 4.81
C GLU A 79 -22.79 -4.46 4.74
N LYS A 80 -23.46 -3.31 4.68
CA LYS A 80 -24.90 -3.25 4.48
C LYS A 80 -25.32 -3.91 3.17
N LEU A 81 -24.64 -3.61 2.07
CA LEU A 81 -24.89 -4.25 0.76
C LEU A 81 -24.70 -5.77 0.81
N ARG A 82 -23.75 -6.29 1.59
CA ARG A 82 -23.59 -7.74 1.76
C ARG A 82 -24.75 -8.39 2.49
N SER A 83 -25.37 -7.67 3.42
CA SER A 83 -26.47 -8.21 4.21
C SER A 83 -27.77 -8.35 3.43
N THR A 84 -27.92 -7.68 2.26
CA THR A 84 -29.13 -7.79 1.41
C THR A 84 -29.30 -9.17 0.79
N GLY A 85 -28.22 -9.95 0.69
CA GLY A 85 -28.23 -11.27 0.03
C GLY A 85 -28.35 -11.22 -1.51
N ASN A 86 -28.42 -10.03 -2.10
CA ASN A 86 -28.47 -9.84 -3.54
C ASN A 86 -27.08 -10.02 -4.17
N ARG A 87 -27.00 -10.67 -5.31
CA ARG A 87 -25.73 -10.92 -6.02
C ARG A 87 -25.07 -9.63 -6.53
N ASP A 88 -25.86 -8.70 -7.03
CA ASP A 88 -25.34 -7.45 -7.60
C ASP A 88 -24.83 -6.54 -6.48
N ASP A 89 -25.56 -6.45 -5.35
CA ASP A 89 -25.13 -5.74 -4.16
C ASP A 89 -23.84 -6.34 -3.57
N TYR A 90 -23.71 -7.66 -3.61
CA TYR A 90 -22.49 -8.34 -3.21
C TYR A 90 -21.29 -7.98 -4.11
N GLN A 91 -21.50 -7.93 -5.44
CA GLN A 91 -20.44 -7.50 -6.37
C GLN A 91 -20.03 -6.03 -6.14
N LEU A 92 -21.01 -5.18 -5.87
CA LEU A 92 -20.81 -3.79 -5.54
C LEU A 92 -20.03 -3.64 -4.22
N SER A 93 -20.43 -4.35 -3.18
CA SER A 93 -19.76 -4.35 -1.87
C SER A 93 -18.27 -4.71 -1.99
N ARG A 94 -17.92 -5.65 -2.87
CA ARG A 94 -16.53 -6.03 -3.12
C ARG A 94 -15.68 -4.91 -3.72
N LYS A 95 -16.29 -4.02 -4.51
CA LYS A 95 -15.60 -2.85 -5.08
C LYS A 95 -15.35 -1.78 -4.02
N LEU A 96 -16.29 -1.62 -3.09
CA LEU A 96 -16.20 -0.62 -2.03
C LEU A 96 -15.33 -1.08 -0.85
N THR A 97 -15.19 -2.38 -0.64
CA THR A 97 -14.35 -2.90 0.46
C THR A 97 -12.89 -2.50 0.28
N PRO A 98 -12.28 -1.88 1.29
CA PRO A 98 -10.88 -1.51 1.21
C PRO A 98 -9.97 -2.74 1.14
N LYS A 99 -8.87 -2.60 0.43
CA LYS A 99 -7.88 -3.67 0.25
C LYS A 99 -6.62 -3.36 1.03
N MET A 100 -6.14 -4.35 1.76
CA MET A 100 -4.90 -4.25 2.51
C MET A 100 -3.68 -4.12 1.58
N ARG A 101 -2.80 -3.21 1.93
CA ARG A 101 -1.43 -3.08 1.45
C ARG A 101 -0.51 -3.09 2.64
N THR A 102 0.48 -3.95 2.60
CA THR A 102 1.52 -4.01 3.63
C THR A 102 2.76 -3.30 3.13
N TYR A 103 3.39 -2.57 4.02
CA TYR A 103 4.64 -1.84 3.75
C TYR A 103 5.71 -2.26 4.75
N VAL A 104 6.95 -2.20 4.31
CA VAL A 104 8.12 -2.38 5.19
C VAL A 104 9.18 -1.34 4.84
N PRO A 105 9.93 -0.81 5.82
CA PRO A 105 11.08 0.01 5.55
C PRO A 105 12.21 -0.84 4.96
N VAL A 106 12.81 -0.37 3.89
CA VAL A 106 13.89 -1.06 3.18
C VAL A 106 15.03 -0.12 2.81
N LEU A 107 16.24 -0.67 2.77
CA LEU A 107 17.36 -0.11 2.01
C LEU A 107 17.51 -0.91 0.72
N VAL A 108 17.57 -0.20 -0.40
CA VAL A 108 17.81 -0.80 -1.72
C VAL A 108 19.30 -0.93 -1.91
N ARG A 109 19.78 -2.15 -2.20
CA ARG A 109 21.20 -2.40 -2.39
C ARG A 109 21.70 -1.76 -3.68
N GLY A 110 22.75 -0.95 -3.55
CA GLY A 110 23.30 -0.13 -4.63
C GLY A 110 22.71 1.29 -4.71
N GLU A 111 21.68 1.58 -3.91
CA GLU A 111 21.02 2.88 -3.81
C GLU A 111 20.93 3.36 -2.35
N GLU A 112 21.82 2.87 -1.47
CA GLU A 112 21.80 3.15 -0.03
C GLU A 112 21.90 4.65 0.31
N SER A 113 22.54 5.42 -0.58
CA SER A 113 22.64 6.89 -0.45
C SER A 113 21.30 7.61 -0.56
N GLU A 114 20.28 6.98 -1.15
CA GLU A 114 18.92 7.54 -1.22
C GLU A 114 18.13 7.40 0.09
N GLY A 115 18.71 6.71 1.10
CA GLY A 115 18.11 6.50 2.40
C GLY A 115 17.02 5.45 2.42
N VAL A 116 16.22 5.48 3.49
CA VAL A 116 15.15 4.49 3.71
C VAL A 116 13.97 4.75 2.78
N LYS A 117 13.54 3.69 2.13
CA LYS A 117 12.32 3.67 1.31
C LYS A 117 11.30 2.71 1.94
N PHE A 118 10.04 2.88 1.60
CA PHE A 118 8.99 1.94 2.00
C PHE A 118 8.55 1.11 0.80
N TRP A 119 8.75 -0.20 0.89
CA TRP A 119 8.29 -1.14 -0.12
C TRP A 119 6.86 -1.60 0.20
N GLY A 120 5.92 -1.28 -0.70
CA GLY A 120 4.52 -1.65 -0.58
C GLY A 120 4.17 -2.86 -1.46
N PHE A 121 3.53 -3.87 -0.87
CA PHE A 121 3.13 -5.11 -1.56
C PHE A 121 1.75 -5.60 -1.13
N GLY A 122 1.22 -6.56 -1.88
CA GLY A 122 -0.05 -7.20 -1.61
C GLY A 122 0.08 -8.45 -0.73
N LYS A 123 -1.07 -9.07 -0.47
CA LYS A 123 -1.22 -10.22 0.45
C LYS A 123 -0.28 -11.39 0.15
N ASN A 124 -0.04 -11.72 -1.12
CA ASN A 124 0.77 -12.90 -1.49
C ASN A 124 2.23 -12.73 -1.03
N VAL A 125 2.85 -11.60 -1.36
CA VAL A 125 4.23 -11.28 -0.92
C VAL A 125 4.28 -11.17 0.60
N TYR A 126 3.25 -10.62 1.22
CA TYR A 126 3.16 -10.53 2.68
C TYR A 126 3.16 -11.91 3.34
N GLN A 127 2.33 -12.82 2.87
CA GLN A 127 2.27 -14.19 3.38
C GLN A 127 3.61 -14.93 3.21
N GLU A 128 4.28 -14.75 2.08
CA GLU A 128 5.58 -15.35 1.82
C GLU A 128 6.66 -14.78 2.76
N LEU A 129 6.68 -13.45 2.98
CA LEU A 129 7.58 -12.81 3.96
C LEU A 129 7.32 -13.31 5.37
N LEU A 130 6.06 -13.37 5.80
CA LEU A 130 5.71 -13.90 7.12
C LEU A 130 6.19 -15.35 7.28
N GLY A 131 6.14 -16.16 6.22
CA GLY A 131 6.70 -17.52 6.22
C GLY A 131 8.20 -17.53 6.52
N PHE A 132 8.97 -16.64 5.92
CA PHE A 132 10.41 -16.51 6.19
C PHE A 132 10.70 -15.99 7.60
N PHE A 133 9.91 -15.04 8.12
CA PHE A 133 10.06 -14.52 9.47
C PHE A 133 9.68 -15.55 10.55
N ALA A 134 8.76 -16.45 10.24
CA ALA A 134 8.33 -17.52 11.15
C ALA A 134 9.28 -18.73 11.17
N ASP A 135 10.14 -18.85 10.18
CA ASP A 135 11.07 -19.98 10.05
C ASP A 135 12.36 -19.70 10.84
N PRO A 136 12.65 -20.50 11.90
CA PRO A 136 13.81 -20.28 12.74
C PRO A 136 15.16 -20.40 12.02
N ASP A 137 15.23 -21.07 10.86
CA ASP A 137 16.47 -21.24 10.10
C ASP A 137 16.94 -19.90 9.48
N TYR A 138 16.03 -18.96 9.28
CA TYR A 138 16.38 -17.62 8.76
C TYR A 138 16.76 -16.64 9.88
N GLY A 139 16.29 -16.84 11.11
CA GLY A 139 16.48 -15.91 12.21
C GLY A 139 15.78 -14.56 11.97
N ASP A 140 16.23 -13.53 12.66
CA ASP A 140 15.70 -12.17 12.46
C ASP A 140 16.28 -11.56 11.18
N LEU A 141 15.45 -11.46 10.15
CA LEU A 141 15.84 -10.87 8.85
C LEU A 141 16.16 -9.37 8.97
N THR A 142 15.66 -8.71 10.01
CA THR A 142 15.86 -7.27 10.24
C THR A 142 17.07 -6.96 11.12
N ASP A 143 17.73 -7.97 11.69
CA ASP A 143 18.88 -7.77 12.59
C ASP A 143 19.92 -6.85 11.93
N PRO A 144 20.35 -5.77 12.62
CA PRO A 144 21.28 -4.79 12.02
C PRO A 144 22.65 -5.37 11.63
N VAL A 145 23.07 -6.44 12.26
CA VAL A 145 24.40 -7.05 12.08
C VAL A 145 24.32 -8.37 11.33
N ASN A 146 23.37 -9.23 11.72
CA ASN A 146 23.24 -10.61 11.24
C ASN A 146 21.95 -10.85 10.44
N GLY A 147 21.28 -9.80 10.01
CA GLY A 147 20.08 -9.94 9.19
C GLY A 147 20.41 -10.44 7.76
N ARG A 148 19.39 -10.60 6.94
CA ARG A 148 19.55 -11.14 5.58
C ARG A 148 18.94 -10.23 4.53
N ASP A 149 19.60 -10.12 3.40
CA ASP A 149 19.05 -9.43 2.25
C ASP A 149 18.00 -10.29 1.55
N ILE A 150 17.06 -9.62 0.92
CA ILE A 150 16.00 -10.24 0.12
C ILE A 150 16.20 -9.87 -1.34
N THR A 151 16.23 -10.88 -2.21
CA THR A 151 16.12 -10.67 -3.65
C THR A 151 14.65 -10.56 -4.02
N VAL A 152 14.28 -9.44 -4.61
CA VAL A 152 12.95 -9.17 -5.16
C VAL A 152 13.04 -9.27 -6.67
N GLU A 153 12.34 -10.22 -7.27
CA GLU A 153 12.24 -10.38 -8.72
C GLU A 153 10.83 -9.97 -9.16
N PHE A 154 10.76 -8.83 -9.85
CA PHE A 154 9.50 -8.34 -10.41
C PHE A 154 9.41 -8.68 -11.90
N LYS A 155 8.32 -9.35 -12.28
CA LYS A 155 8.01 -9.69 -13.67
C LYS A 155 6.74 -8.98 -14.10
N THR A 156 6.80 -8.33 -15.23
CA THR A 156 5.63 -7.66 -15.82
C THR A 156 4.59 -8.66 -16.31
N ALA A 157 3.36 -8.21 -16.45
CA ALA A 157 2.27 -9.01 -17.02
C ALA A 157 2.62 -9.53 -18.43
N ALA A 158 3.31 -8.70 -19.23
CA ALA A 158 3.74 -9.05 -20.59
C ALA A 158 4.79 -10.16 -20.60
N GLU A 159 5.80 -10.11 -19.70
CA GLU A 159 6.82 -11.16 -19.58
C GLU A 159 6.25 -12.51 -19.16
N LEU A 160 5.17 -12.49 -18.38
CA LEU A 160 4.50 -13.70 -17.88
C LEU A 160 3.41 -14.21 -18.81
N GLY A 161 2.97 -13.45 -19.79
CA GLY A 161 1.79 -13.75 -20.58
C GLY A 161 0.50 -13.79 -19.75
N LYS A 162 0.47 -13.04 -18.62
CA LYS A 162 -0.65 -13.00 -17.67
C LYS A 162 -1.32 -11.62 -17.66
N THR A 163 -2.47 -11.53 -17.01
CA THR A 163 -3.20 -10.26 -16.84
C THR A 163 -2.52 -9.33 -15.84
N TYR A 164 -1.78 -9.89 -14.86
CA TYR A 164 -1.17 -9.11 -13.76
C TYR A 164 0.32 -9.42 -13.62
N PRO A 165 1.12 -8.44 -13.21
CA PRO A 165 2.52 -8.65 -12.85
C PRO A 165 2.63 -9.47 -11.57
N GLU A 166 3.76 -10.13 -11.40
CA GLU A 166 4.07 -10.93 -10.21
C GLU A 166 5.41 -10.52 -9.60
N THR A 167 5.47 -10.62 -8.29
CA THR A 167 6.70 -10.39 -7.52
C THR A 167 7.07 -11.67 -6.80
N TYR A 168 8.29 -12.11 -7.00
CA TYR A 168 8.88 -13.27 -6.34
C TYR A 168 9.96 -12.80 -5.37
N ILE A 169 10.06 -13.44 -4.22
CA ILE A 169 11.04 -13.09 -3.20
C ILE A 169 11.92 -14.30 -2.87
N ARG A 170 13.18 -14.02 -2.52
CA ARG A 170 14.12 -15.03 -2.04
C ARG A 170 15.00 -14.42 -0.97
N VAL A 171 15.05 -15.04 0.19
CA VAL A 171 15.98 -14.66 1.24
C VAL A 171 17.38 -15.16 0.90
N LYS A 172 18.39 -14.30 1.05
CA LYS A 172 19.79 -14.67 0.86
C LYS A 172 20.26 -15.62 1.97
N PRO A 173 21.03 -16.67 1.65
CA PRO A 173 21.51 -17.61 2.64
C PRO A 173 22.51 -16.99 3.64
N ASN A 174 23.27 -15.99 3.19
CA ASN A 174 24.29 -15.35 4.00
C ASN A 174 23.69 -14.19 4.81
N THR A 175 24.11 -14.09 6.07
CA THR A 175 23.85 -12.91 6.89
C THR A 175 24.82 -11.79 6.51
N THR A 176 24.34 -10.57 6.55
CA THR A 176 25.11 -9.36 6.25
C THR A 176 24.65 -8.22 7.16
N PRO A 177 25.51 -7.27 7.52
CA PRO A 177 25.07 -6.06 8.22
C PRO A 177 24.20 -5.18 7.31
N ILE A 178 23.45 -4.28 7.93
CA ILE A 178 22.69 -3.24 7.19
C ILE A 178 23.66 -2.47 6.28
N SER A 179 24.75 -1.98 6.84
CA SER A 179 25.84 -1.30 6.12
C SER A 179 27.10 -1.31 6.98
N GLU A 180 28.26 -1.18 6.32
CA GLU A 180 29.52 -0.87 6.97
C GLU A 180 29.75 0.65 7.07
N ASP A 181 29.03 1.44 6.28
CA ASP A 181 29.07 2.90 6.31
C ASP A 181 28.23 3.44 7.46
N LYS A 182 28.90 4.19 8.34
CA LYS A 182 28.28 4.81 9.51
C LYS A 182 27.17 5.80 9.14
N ASN A 183 27.32 6.53 8.05
CA ASN A 183 26.30 7.48 7.58
C ASN A 183 25.03 6.74 7.18
N VAL A 184 25.15 5.62 6.47
CA VAL A 184 24.01 4.79 6.09
C VAL A 184 23.33 4.18 7.32
N LEU A 185 24.10 3.75 8.32
CA LEU A 185 23.55 3.24 9.59
C LEU A 185 22.79 4.33 10.37
N ASP A 186 23.28 5.56 10.37
CA ASP A 186 22.60 6.65 11.07
C ASP A 186 21.34 7.09 10.30
N THR A 187 21.41 7.22 8.98
CA THR A 187 20.25 7.56 8.13
C THR A 187 19.21 6.44 8.06
N SER A 188 19.59 5.18 8.31
CA SER A 188 18.64 4.06 8.35
C SER A 188 17.62 4.17 9.50
N LYS A 189 17.93 5.00 10.51
CA LYS A 189 17.04 5.31 11.63
C LYS A 189 16.11 6.49 11.34
N ASP A 190 16.40 7.28 10.31
CA ASP A 190 15.59 8.43 9.88
C ASP A 190 14.39 7.91 9.06
N GLN A 191 13.42 7.33 9.76
CA GLN A 191 12.21 6.80 9.15
C GLN A 191 11.04 7.72 9.46
N ILE A 192 10.28 8.01 8.43
CA ILE A 192 9.02 8.74 8.57
C ILE A 192 7.94 7.80 9.11
N GLU A 193 6.94 8.36 9.78
CA GLU A 193 5.73 7.64 10.08
C GLU A 193 4.92 7.45 8.79
N LEU A 194 4.90 6.22 8.25
CA LEU A 194 4.36 5.95 6.91
C LEU A 194 2.91 6.43 6.71
N PRO A 195 1.97 6.24 7.66
CA PRO A 195 0.60 6.74 7.48
C PRO A 195 0.52 8.24 7.19
N SER A 196 1.48 9.04 7.68
CA SER A 196 1.52 10.48 7.45
C SER A 196 1.76 10.89 5.99
N LEU A 197 2.27 9.98 5.15
CA LEU A 197 2.41 10.19 3.70
C LEU A 197 1.08 10.23 2.96
N PHE A 198 0.03 9.68 3.55
CA PHE A 198 -1.27 9.57 2.89
C PHE A 198 -2.21 10.64 3.44
N LYS A 199 -2.86 11.39 2.52
CA LYS A 199 -3.87 12.37 2.92
C LYS A 199 -5.00 11.64 3.61
N LYS A 200 -5.24 11.97 4.88
CA LYS A 200 -6.40 11.52 5.63
C LYS A 200 -7.65 12.18 5.06
N VAL A 201 -8.69 11.41 4.88
CA VAL A 201 -10.01 11.88 4.42
C VAL A 201 -10.96 11.72 5.60
N SER A 202 -11.77 12.75 5.90
CA SER A 202 -12.76 12.67 6.99
C SER A 202 -13.92 11.77 6.61
N TYR A 203 -14.67 11.33 7.62
CA TYR A 203 -15.87 10.52 7.43
C TYR A 203 -16.88 11.25 6.52
N GLU A 204 -17.14 12.52 6.79
CA GLU A 204 -18.11 13.34 6.04
C GLU A 204 -17.65 13.59 4.59
N GLU A 205 -16.33 13.83 4.39
CA GLU A 205 -15.76 13.98 3.03
C GLU A 205 -15.95 12.67 2.24
N MET A 206 -15.73 11.52 2.88
CA MET A 206 -15.86 10.21 2.25
C MET A 206 -17.30 9.81 2.00
N GLU A 207 -18.21 10.13 2.91
CA GLU A 207 -19.67 9.98 2.73
C GLU A 207 -20.17 10.82 1.54
N GLY A 208 -19.75 12.08 1.45
CA GLY A 208 -20.06 12.95 0.32
C GLY A 208 -19.58 12.37 -1.02
N MET A 209 -18.37 11.81 -1.04
CA MET A 209 -17.84 11.11 -2.21
C MET A 209 -18.65 9.87 -2.59
N LEU A 210 -19.12 9.11 -1.60
CA LEU A 210 -19.99 7.95 -1.81
C LEU A 210 -21.32 8.37 -2.41
N LYS A 211 -21.93 9.44 -1.90
CA LYS A 211 -23.18 9.99 -2.42
C LYS A 211 -23.05 10.45 -3.87
N GLU A 212 -22.02 11.22 -4.17
CA GLU A 212 -21.73 11.67 -5.54
C GLU A 212 -21.54 10.48 -6.49
N TRP A 213 -20.82 9.44 -6.05
CA TRP A 213 -20.61 8.23 -6.82
C TRP A 213 -21.91 7.46 -7.08
N LEU A 214 -22.82 7.38 -6.12
CA LEU A 214 -24.13 6.74 -6.27
C LEU A 214 -25.03 7.50 -7.25
N ASP A 215 -24.93 8.83 -7.29
CA ASP A 215 -25.73 9.66 -8.18
C ASP A 215 -25.20 9.66 -9.62
N THR A 216 -23.90 9.58 -9.81
CA THR A 216 -23.27 9.63 -11.16
C THR A 216 -23.20 8.26 -11.84
N GLY A 217 -23.31 7.17 -11.11
CA GLY A 217 -23.22 5.81 -11.65
C GLY A 217 -21.84 5.42 -12.21
N GLU A 218 -20.86 6.31 -12.15
CA GLU A 218 -19.54 6.11 -12.72
C GLU A 218 -18.54 5.60 -11.69
N VAL A 219 -18.32 4.29 -11.69
CA VAL A 219 -17.00 3.75 -11.35
C VAL A 219 -16.17 3.79 -12.62
N THR A 220 -15.44 4.87 -12.85
CA THR A 220 -14.50 4.92 -13.96
C THR A 220 -13.31 4.02 -13.68
N ASP A 221 -13.48 2.73 -13.94
CA ASP A 221 -12.37 1.81 -14.20
C ASP A 221 -11.75 2.22 -15.55
N LYS A 222 -10.90 3.24 -15.56
CA LYS A 222 -10.00 3.49 -16.69
C LYS A 222 -8.87 2.48 -16.67
N LYS A 223 -9.19 1.21 -16.95
CA LYS A 223 -8.25 0.27 -17.56
C LYS A 223 -8.43 0.38 -19.07
N GLN A 224 -7.40 0.87 -19.73
CA GLN A 224 -7.25 0.68 -21.17
C GLN A 224 -7.22 -0.83 -21.46
N GLU A 225 -8.30 -1.35 -22.03
CA GLU A 225 -8.29 -2.61 -22.77
C GLU A 225 -8.49 -2.28 -24.24
N PRO A 226 -7.79 -2.99 -25.16
CA PRO A 226 -7.99 -2.80 -26.58
C PRO A 226 -9.38 -3.27 -26.98
N LYS A 227 -10.12 -2.41 -27.68
CA LYS A 227 -11.43 -2.69 -28.28
C LYS A 227 -11.43 -4.00 -29.05
N LYS A 228 -12.32 -4.92 -28.66
CA LYS A 228 -13.01 -5.79 -29.59
C LYS A 228 -14.50 -5.50 -29.51
N GLU A 229 -15.01 -4.96 -30.59
CA GLU A 229 -16.42 -4.79 -30.85
C GLU A 229 -17.10 -6.16 -30.85
N VAL A 230 -18.07 -6.35 -29.96
CA VAL A 230 -19.20 -7.25 -30.21
C VAL A 230 -20.44 -6.55 -29.66
N THR A 231 -21.30 -6.14 -30.59
CA THR A 231 -22.64 -5.64 -30.37
C THR A 231 -23.52 -6.77 -29.83
N GLU A 232 -24.04 -6.60 -28.61
CA GLU A 232 -25.34 -7.20 -28.25
C GLU A 232 -26.03 -6.31 -27.21
N LYS A 233 -27.17 -5.76 -27.62
CA LYS A 233 -28.11 -5.02 -26.77
C LYS A 233 -28.73 -6.02 -25.79
N THR A 234 -28.50 -5.81 -24.50
CA THR A 234 -29.38 -6.32 -23.45
C THR A 234 -29.74 -5.14 -22.55
N GLU A 235 -31.03 -4.87 -22.45
CA GLU A 235 -31.61 -3.82 -21.62
C GLU A 235 -31.19 -4.00 -20.16
N ALA A 236 -30.46 -3.03 -19.63
CA ALA A 236 -30.08 -2.97 -18.23
C ALA A 236 -31.26 -2.48 -17.40
N THR A 237 -31.88 -3.36 -16.69
CA THR A 237 -32.75 -3.02 -15.56
C THR A 237 -31.86 -2.39 -14.47
N SER A 238 -32.12 -1.14 -14.14
CA SER A 238 -31.35 -0.35 -13.18
C SER A 238 -31.39 -0.98 -11.78
N PRO A 239 -30.22 -1.19 -11.12
CA PRO A 239 -30.14 -1.61 -9.72
C PRO A 239 -30.45 -0.44 -8.75
N ALA A 240 -30.95 0.68 -9.22
CA ALA A 240 -30.90 1.96 -8.55
C ALA A 240 -31.81 2.11 -7.31
N SER A 241 -32.84 1.29 -7.12
CA SER A 241 -33.77 1.48 -5.99
C SER A 241 -33.22 0.93 -4.69
N ASN A 242 -32.74 -0.31 -4.67
CA ASN A 242 -32.28 -0.97 -3.44
C ASN A 242 -30.97 -0.38 -2.89
N VAL A 243 -30.09 0.10 -3.78
CA VAL A 243 -28.81 0.72 -3.37
C VAL A 243 -29.00 2.09 -2.75
N LYS A 244 -29.95 2.90 -3.29
CA LYS A 244 -30.34 4.18 -2.69
C LYS A 244 -31.03 4.00 -1.35
N GLU A 245 -31.95 3.04 -1.25
CA GLU A 245 -32.65 2.72 -0.02
C GLU A 245 -31.67 2.26 1.08
N ALA A 246 -30.67 1.44 0.73
CA ALA A 246 -29.63 1.02 1.65
C ALA A 246 -28.72 2.17 2.10
N PHE A 247 -28.49 3.17 1.24
CA PHE A 247 -27.75 4.38 1.60
C PHE A 247 -28.57 5.27 2.54
N ASP A 248 -29.83 5.55 2.18
CA ASP A 248 -30.71 6.41 2.96
C ASP A 248 -30.94 5.85 4.37
N ASP A 249 -31.09 4.54 4.50
CA ASP A 249 -31.19 3.84 5.78
C ASP A 249 -29.92 3.92 6.65
N LEU A 250 -28.77 4.16 6.07
CA LEU A 250 -27.52 4.19 6.82
C LEU A 250 -27.11 5.60 7.23
N PHE A 251 -27.43 6.61 6.41
CA PHE A 251 -26.90 7.96 6.57
C PHE A 251 -27.97 9.06 6.78
N ASN A 252 -29.27 8.76 6.62
CA ASN A 252 -30.34 9.75 6.71
C ASN A 252 -31.34 9.49 7.85
N ASP A 253 -31.03 8.62 8.83
CA ASP A 253 -31.80 8.41 10.07
C ASP A 253 -31.50 9.44 11.17
#